data_3396db4ce41a75a588bfa0dc08c4f71c
#
_entry.id   3396db4ce41a75a588bfa0dc08c4f71c
#
_cell.length_a   1.000
_cell.length_b   1.000
_cell.length_c   1.000
_cell.angle_alpha   90.00
_cell.angle_beta   90.00
_cell.angle_gamma   90.00
#
_symmetry.space_group_name_H-M   'P 1'
#
loop_
_entity.id
_entity.type
_entity.pdbx_description
1 polymer ?
#
loop_
_entity_poly.entity_id
_entity_poly.type
_entity_poly.pdbx_seq_one_letter_code
_entity_poly.pdbx_strand_id
1 'polypeptide(L)'
;MFGGHGGINYQRFAYNDLFVFDLETQTWSKIEPANNPPEGRGGHTMFAVGRKLYVYGGWNSESQFTNSIRFDLDTKEWYDPDIYNELPRWNHCGIMVEAIPSWKYFIFGGETGEFPEGGPRNFGQYTNSAAFLDIDTLRWSNIFLEDNSDGGKPLMPKPREYAAMAYDAKDSKLLLFGGWSNGWLNDLYSLNVSKITGPPYAVTEIVPALGQLSGNVNVILKGVGFRDATIKVIFTCGKQAVDAPTKMSLEVMGTFISETEVSCVTPSYEQFGPKDAAV
;
A
#
# COMPACT_ATOMS: atom_id res chain seq x y z
N MET A 1 14.37 14.08 3.74
CA MET A 1 13.67 14.49 4.99
C MET A 1 13.06 15.86 4.75
N PHE A 2 11.80 16.05 5.08
CA PHE A 2 11.09 17.33 4.97
C PHE A 2 10.49 17.71 6.32
N GLY A 3 10.55 19.00 6.69
CA GLY A 3 9.83 19.58 7.80
C GLY A 3 10.09 18.95 9.16
N GLY A 4 9.04 18.83 9.92
CA GLY A 4 9.04 18.38 11.31
C GLY A 4 8.82 19.52 12.28
N HIS A 5 8.76 19.21 13.57
CA HIS A 5 8.68 20.21 14.65
C HIS A 5 9.99 20.29 15.41
N GLY A 6 10.34 21.50 15.80
CA GLY A 6 11.47 21.76 16.66
C GLY A 6 11.30 23.09 17.39
N GLY A 7 12.32 23.50 18.10
CA GLY A 7 12.35 24.77 18.81
C GLY A 7 13.02 24.65 20.18
N ILE A 8 13.44 25.80 20.70
CA ILE A 8 14.03 25.93 22.02
C ILE A 8 12.95 26.47 23.00
N ASN A 9 12.97 26.03 24.25
CA ASN A 9 12.08 26.53 25.30
C ASN A 9 10.58 26.36 24.99
N TYR A 10 10.15 25.18 24.54
CA TYR A 10 8.75 24.87 24.24
C TYR A 10 8.12 25.69 23.09
N GLN A 11 8.89 26.51 22.39
CA GLN A 11 8.44 27.12 21.15
C GLN A 11 8.38 26.02 20.07
N ARG A 12 7.18 25.72 19.59
CA ARG A 12 6.99 24.73 18.53
C ARG A 12 7.04 25.44 17.19
N PHE A 13 8.18 25.30 16.50
CA PHE A 13 8.29 25.71 15.11
C PHE A 13 8.05 24.51 14.19
N ALA A 14 7.20 24.69 13.19
CA ALA A 14 7.06 23.74 12.11
C ALA A 14 8.01 24.15 10.99
N TYR A 15 8.94 23.26 10.65
CA TYR A 15 9.92 23.48 9.59
C TYR A 15 9.33 23.14 8.22
N ASN A 16 9.88 23.75 7.15
CA ASN A 16 9.55 23.47 5.76
C ASN A 16 10.80 23.26 4.89
N ASP A 17 11.91 23.02 5.50
CA ASP A 17 13.16 22.72 4.83
C ASP A 17 13.21 21.27 4.33
N LEU A 18 13.96 21.07 3.27
CA LEU A 18 14.15 19.75 2.63
C LEU A 18 15.63 19.39 2.66
N PHE A 19 15.94 18.24 3.23
CA PHE A 19 17.28 17.68 3.28
C PHE A 19 17.36 16.33 2.60
N VAL A 20 18.50 16.06 1.97
CA VAL A 20 18.88 14.76 1.46
C VAL A 20 20.07 14.23 2.25
N PHE A 21 20.04 12.92 2.54
CA PHE A 21 21.17 12.19 3.09
C PHE A 21 21.76 11.29 2.00
N ASP A 22 23.00 11.52 1.67
CA ASP A 22 23.74 10.71 0.73
C ASP A 22 24.29 9.47 1.45
N LEU A 23 23.91 8.27 0.97
CA LEU A 23 24.25 7.00 1.62
C LEU A 23 25.72 6.59 1.38
N GLU A 24 26.33 7.04 0.29
CA GLU A 24 27.73 6.72 -0.04
C GLU A 24 28.68 7.59 0.77
N THR A 25 28.45 8.90 0.74
CA THR A 25 29.28 9.87 1.47
C THR A 25 28.89 10.05 2.93
N GLN A 26 27.71 9.54 3.32
CA GLN A 26 27.11 9.68 4.66
C GLN A 26 27.00 11.15 5.11
N THR A 27 26.66 12.03 4.17
CA THR A 27 26.55 13.47 4.43
C THR A 27 25.10 13.98 4.20
N TRP A 28 24.73 14.97 4.99
CA TRP A 28 23.49 15.72 4.79
C TRP A 28 23.76 16.95 3.93
N SER A 29 22.85 17.22 3.01
CA SER A 29 22.82 18.49 2.30
C SER A 29 21.38 19.02 2.21
N LYS A 30 21.26 20.34 2.23
CA LYS A 30 19.96 21.00 2.08
C LYS A 30 19.63 21.14 0.61
N ILE A 31 18.38 20.87 0.26
CA ILE A 31 17.84 21.15 -1.08
C ILE A 31 17.15 22.51 -1.03
N GLU A 32 17.64 23.46 -1.83
CA GLU A 32 16.97 24.75 -1.99
C GLU A 32 15.95 24.65 -3.13
N PRO A 33 14.64 24.84 -2.83
CA PRO A 33 13.62 24.84 -3.86
C PRO A 33 13.77 26.02 -4.83
N ALA A 34 13.34 25.83 -6.07
CA ALA A 34 13.31 26.89 -7.09
C ALA A 34 12.13 27.84 -6.91
N ASN A 35 11.11 27.43 -6.16
CA ASN A 35 9.94 28.23 -5.81
C ASN A 35 9.72 28.26 -4.27
N ASN A 36 8.69 28.98 -3.84
CA ASN A 36 8.38 29.06 -2.42
C ASN A 36 8.03 27.68 -1.85
N PRO A 37 8.67 27.28 -0.73
CA PRO A 37 8.31 26.04 -0.06
C PRO A 37 6.89 26.17 0.54
N PRO A 38 6.20 25.04 0.71
CA PRO A 38 4.90 25.01 1.38
C PRO A 38 5.04 25.37 2.85
N GLU A 39 3.89 25.57 3.51
CA GLU A 39 3.85 25.78 4.95
C GLU A 39 4.53 24.63 5.69
N GLY A 40 5.31 25.02 6.72
CA GLY A 40 5.97 24.08 7.62
C GLY A 40 4.97 23.20 8.35
N ARG A 41 5.33 21.94 8.52
CA ARG A 41 4.47 20.95 9.16
C ARG A 41 5.24 19.82 9.82
N GLY A 42 4.64 19.24 10.85
CA GLY A 42 5.10 18.01 11.48
C GLY A 42 3.99 16.96 11.54
N GLY A 43 4.33 15.73 11.90
CA GLY A 43 3.37 14.64 11.95
C GLY A 43 2.79 14.22 10.59
N HIS A 44 3.36 14.73 9.51
CA HIS A 44 3.06 14.30 8.14
C HIS A 44 3.77 13.00 7.81
N THR A 45 3.37 12.37 6.73
CA THR A 45 4.11 11.27 6.10
C THR A 45 4.62 11.67 4.73
N MET A 46 5.69 11.03 4.29
CA MET A 46 6.32 11.31 3.00
C MET A 46 6.58 10.00 2.25
N PHE A 47 6.33 10.01 0.95
CA PHE A 47 6.62 8.89 0.06
C PHE A 47 7.17 9.39 -1.28
N ALA A 48 7.83 8.50 -2.01
CA ALA A 48 8.43 8.81 -3.30
C ALA A 48 7.80 7.97 -4.41
N VAL A 49 7.59 8.59 -5.57
CA VAL A 49 7.20 7.92 -6.82
C VAL A 49 8.08 8.42 -7.94
N GLY A 50 8.97 7.57 -8.42
CA GLY A 50 10.02 7.99 -9.35
C GLY A 50 10.85 9.12 -8.78
N ARG A 51 10.89 10.25 -9.46
CA ARG A 51 11.64 11.45 -9.03
C ARG A 51 10.76 12.52 -8.37
N LYS A 52 9.62 12.11 -7.80
CA LYS A 52 8.67 13.00 -7.12
C LYS A 52 8.49 12.56 -5.68
N LEU A 53 8.58 13.51 -4.77
CA LEU A 53 8.31 13.32 -3.35
C LEU A 53 6.91 13.86 -3.04
N TYR A 54 6.11 13.08 -2.35
CA TYR A 54 4.79 13.49 -1.90
C TYR A 54 4.80 13.59 -0.37
N VAL A 55 4.24 14.66 0.15
CA VAL A 55 4.05 14.90 1.57
C VAL A 55 2.56 15.01 1.83
N TYR A 56 2.02 14.15 2.70
CA TYR A 56 0.60 14.11 3.02
C TYR A 56 0.33 14.45 4.48
N GLY A 57 -0.68 15.30 4.69
CA GLY A 57 -1.19 15.65 6.01
C GLY A 57 -0.21 16.45 6.86
N GLY A 58 -0.27 16.19 8.15
CA GLY A 58 0.50 16.92 9.15
C GLY A 58 -0.24 18.11 9.72
N TRP A 59 0.43 18.83 10.61
CA TRP A 59 -0.11 20.01 11.26
C TRP A 59 1.00 21.01 11.60
N ASN A 60 0.62 22.25 11.82
CA ASN A 60 1.42 23.27 12.49
C ASN A 60 0.59 23.91 13.62
N SER A 61 1.12 24.96 14.27
CA SER A 61 0.38 25.61 15.37
C SER A 61 -0.92 26.29 14.95
N GLU A 62 -1.15 26.50 13.66
CA GLU A 62 -2.25 27.28 13.09
C GLU A 62 -3.19 26.43 12.23
N SER A 63 -2.65 25.42 11.57
CA SER A 63 -3.37 24.65 10.54
C SER A 63 -3.16 23.16 10.64
N GLN A 64 -4.16 22.43 10.19
CA GLN A 64 -4.13 20.99 9.95
C GLN A 64 -4.29 20.75 8.43
N PHE A 65 -3.49 19.87 7.90
CA PHE A 65 -3.40 19.68 6.45
C PHE A 65 -4.14 18.43 5.98
N THR A 66 -5.02 18.60 5.00
CA THR A 66 -5.72 17.51 4.30
C THR A 66 -5.09 17.21 2.95
N ASN A 67 -4.21 18.09 2.47
CA ASN A 67 -3.64 18.00 1.14
C ASN A 67 -2.40 17.11 1.06
N SER A 68 -2.12 16.67 -0.14
CA SER A 68 -0.82 16.15 -0.54
C SER A 68 -0.09 17.21 -1.35
N ILE A 69 1.11 17.56 -0.96
CA ILE A 69 2.00 18.43 -1.72
C ILE A 69 3.09 17.58 -2.37
N ARG A 70 3.60 18.04 -3.51
CA ARG A 70 4.59 17.31 -4.29
C ARG A 70 5.83 18.15 -4.56
N PHE A 71 6.99 17.58 -4.33
CA PHE A 71 8.27 18.14 -4.77
C PHE A 71 8.82 17.36 -5.94
N ASP A 72 9.20 18.03 -7.00
CA ASP A 72 9.84 17.45 -8.16
C ASP A 72 11.36 17.59 -8.04
N LEU A 73 12.08 16.45 -8.02
CA LEU A 73 13.53 16.42 -7.83
C LEU A 73 14.30 16.95 -9.04
N ASP A 74 13.70 17.00 -10.23
CA ASP A 74 14.35 17.48 -11.45
C ASP A 74 14.25 18.99 -11.58
N THR A 75 13.05 19.54 -11.39
CA THR A 75 12.82 20.99 -11.43
C THR A 75 13.14 21.69 -10.13
N LYS A 76 13.21 20.95 -9.02
CA LYS A 76 13.33 21.45 -7.63
C LYS A 76 12.19 22.38 -7.23
N GLU A 77 10.99 22.12 -7.72
CA GLU A 77 9.82 22.92 -7.43
C GLU A 77 8.78 22.14 -6.64
N TRP A 78 8.07 22.88 -5.78
CA TRP A 78 6.90 22.40 -5.08
C TRP A 78 5.62 22.67 -5.87
N TYR A 79 4.70 21.72 -5.84
CA TYR A 79 3.39 21.78 -6.48
C TYR A 79 2.31 21.30 -5.52
N ASP A 80 1.12 21.87 -5.62
CA ASP A 80 -0.11 21.30 -5.06
C ASP A 80 -0.81 20.51 -6.17
N PRO A 81 -0.85 19.17 -6.10
CA PRO A 81 -1.46 18.36 -7.13
C PRO A 81 -2.98 18.22 -6.97
N ASP A 82 -3.63 19.04 -6.13
CA ASP A 82 -5.07 18.97 -5.82
C ASP A 82 -5.52 17.57 -5.31
N ILE A 83 -4.67 16.92 -4.53
CA ILE A 83 -4.97 15.61 -3.93
C ILE A 83 -5.33 15.83 -2.46
N TYR A 84 -6.61 15.71 -2.15
CA TYR A 84 -7.13 15.91 -0.80
C TYR A 84 -7.74 14.61 -0.26
N ASN A 85 -7.58 14.38 1.04
CA ASN A 85 -8.38 13.42 1.79
C ASN A 85 -9.44 14.20 2.60
N GLU A 86 -10.57 13.58 2.85
CA GLU A 86 -11.69 14.22 3.56
C GLU A 86 -11.35 14.66 4.99
N LEU A 87 -10.41 13.96 5.64
CA LEU A 87 -10.03 14.22 7.03
C LEU A 87 -8.60 14.73 7.15
N PRO A 88 -8.37 15.87 7.83
CA PRO A 88 -7.04 16.26 8.24
C PRO A 88 -6.46 15.18 9.13
N ARG A 89 -5.16 14.90 8.98
CA ARG A 89 -4.54 13.79 9.69
C ARG A 89 -3.08 14.08 9.95
N TRP A 90 -2.65 13.85 11.20
CA TRP A 90 -1.24 13.93 11.59
C TRP A 90 -0.86 12.78 12.51
N ASN A 91 0.41 12.51 12.66
CA ASN A 91 0.97 11.39 13.42
C ASN A 91 0.43 10.01 12.98
N HIS A 92 -0.13 9.96 11.78
CA HIS A 92 -0.53 8.70 11.16
C HIS A 92 0.68 7.94 10.64
N CYS A 93 0.57 6.65 10.47
CA CYS A 93 1.54 5.88 9.73
C CYS A 93 1.13 5.72 8.27
N GLY A 94 2.12 5.58 7.38
CA GLY A 94 1.88 5.37 5.97
C GLY A 94 3.00 4.58 5.31
N ILE A 95 2.64 3.83 4.26
CA ILE A 95 3.59 3.01 3.50
C ILE A 95 3.19 2.94 2.03
N MET A 96 4.21 3.02 1.15
CA MET A 96 4.06 2.70 -0.26
C MET A 96 4.09 1.21 -0.47
N VAL A 97 3.16 0.72 -1.26
CA VAL A 97 3.05 -0.69 -1.63
C VAL A 97 3.03 -0.80 -3.14
N GLU A 98 3.95 -1.60 -3.65
CA GLU A 98 3.90 -2.00 -5.05
C GLU A 98 2.70 -2.92 -5.27
N ALA A 99 1.79 -2.47 -6.10
CA ALA A 99 0.55 -3.17 -6.40
C ALA A 99 0.31 -3.18 -7.91
N ILE A 100 -0.52 -4.10 -8.36
CA ILE A 100 -0.85 -4.22 -9.77
C ILE A 100 -2.30 -3.78 -9.97
N PRO A 101 -2.58 -2.91 -10.93
CA PRO A 101 -1.66 -2.32 -11.94
C PRO A 101 -0.86 -1.11 -11.46
N SER A 102 -1.16 -0.52 -10.31
CA SER A 102 -0.52 0.72 -9.88
C SER A 102 -0.14 0.71 -8.39
N TRP A 103 0.89 1.45 -8.06
CA TRP A 103 1.32 1.65 -6.67
C TRP A 103 0.20 2.23 -5.81
N LYS A 104 0.14 1.80 -4.54
CA LYS A 104 -0.80 2.29 -3.54
C LYS A 104 -0.04 2.85 -2.34
N TYR A 105 -0.45 4.01 -1.90
CA TYR A 105 0.02 4.58 -0.64
C TYR A 105 -1.03 4.37 0.44
N PHE A 106 -0.75 3.49 1.40
CA PHE A 106 -1.65 3.18 2.51
C PHE A 106 -1.37 4.06 3.71
N ILE A 107 -2.42 4.46 4.42
CA ILE A 107 -2.36 5.17 5.69
C ILE A 107 -3.27 4.53 6.72
N PHE A 108 -2.90 4.67 8.00
CA PHE A 108 -3.71 4.23 9.13
C PHE A 108 -3.53 5.15 10.34
N GLY A 109 -4.63 5.34 11.07
CA GLY A 109 -4.60 6.01 12.36
C GLY A 109 -4.25 7.50 12.31
N GLY A 110 -3.61 7.96 13.34
CA GLY A 110 -3.27 9.35 13.57
C GLY A 110 -4.32 10.10 14.38
N GLU A 111 -4.07 11.38 14.55
CA GLU A 111 -5.01 12.32 15.12
C GLU A 111 -5.79 13.02 14.00
N THR A 112 -7.06 13.27 14.27
CA THR A 112 -7.99 14.04 13.44
C THR A 112 -8.74 14.99 14.36
N GLY A 113 -9.29 16.08 13.86
CA GLY A 113 -10.17 16.94 14.63
C GLY A 113 -9.95 18.41 14.37
N GLU A 114 -10.96 19.19 14.70
CA GLU A 114 -10.88 20.64 14.70
C GLU A 114 -10.36 21.13 16.07
N PHE A 115 -9.46 22.10 16.06
CA PHE A 115 -9.15 22.85 17.28
C PHE A 115 -10.34 23.78 17.58
N PRO A 116 -11.07 23.60 18.69
CA PRO A 116 -12.14 24.53 19.01
C PRO A 116 -11.55 25.93 19.21
N GLU A 117 -12.14 26.93 18.56
CA GLU A 117 -11.76 28.31 18.75
C GLU A 117 -11.83 28.68 20.25
N GLY A 118 -10.69 29.09 20.82
CA GLY A 118 -10.61 29.55 22.21
C GLY A 118 -10.74 28.49 23.30
N GLY A 119 -10.84 27.22 22.97
CA GLY A 119 -10.90 26.11 23.93
C GLY A 119 -9.52 25.61 24.35
N PRO A 120 -9.41 24.91 25.51
CA PRO A 120 -8.23 24.12 25.78
C PRO A 120 -8.04 23.17 24.61
N ARG A 121 -6.81 23.09 24.07
CA ARG A 121 -6.45 22.13 23.02
C ARG A 121 -6.71 20.74 23.56
N ASN A 122 -7.93 20.23 23.38
CA ASN A 122 -8.19 18.82 23.56
C ASN A 122 -7.39 18.16 22.45
N PHE A 123 -6.29 17.54 22.85
CA PHE A 123 -5.48 16.71 21.99
C PHE A 123 -6.42 15.85 21.13
N GLY A 124 -6.17 15.84 19.83
CA GLY A 124 -7.10 15.40 18.84
C GLY A 124 -7.71 14.04 19.07
N GLN A 125 -8.78 13.76 18.39
CA GLN A 125 -9.39 12.46 18.45
C GLN A 125 -8.53 11.48 17.64
N TYR A 126 -7.99 10.47 18.29
CA TYR A 126 -7.34 9.38 17.57
C TYR A 126 -8.35 8.68 16.68
N THR A 127 -7.90 8.30 15.50
CA THR A 127 -8.71 7.50 14.57
C THR A 127 -8.10 6.12 14.36
N ASN A 128 -8.92 5.16 13.98
CA ASN A 128 -8.51 3.86 13.46
C ASN A 128 -8.91 3.68 12.01
N SER A 129 -9.25 4.77 11.33
CA SER A 129 -9.57 4.71 9.91
C SER A 129 -8.33 4.41 9.08
N ALA A 130 -8.54 3.63 8.03
CA ALA A 130 -7.56 3.28 7.03
C ALA A 130 -8.00 3.77 5.65
N ALA A 131 -7.04 4.20 4.84
CA ALA A 131 -7.29 4.60 3.47
C ALA A 131 -6.07 4.31 2.60
N PHE A 132 -6.25 4.33 1.29
CA PHE A 132 -5.13 4.30 0.35
C PHE A 132 -5.33 5.33 -0.77
N LEU A 133 -4.20 5.86 -1.23
CA LEU A 133 -4.11 6.68 -2.44
C LEU A 133 -3.67 5.79 -3.59
N ASP A 134 -4.45 5.75 -4.65
CA ASP A 134 -4.03 5.17 -5.93
C ASP A 134 -3.11 6.15 -6.65
N ILE A 135 -1.89 5.73 -6.99
CA ILE A 135 -0.87 6.63 -7.51
C ILE A 135 -1.11 7.04 -8.98
N ASP A 136 -1.75 6.18 -9.75
CA ASP A 136 -2.03 6.49 -11.16
C ASP A 136 -3.21 7.45 -11.31
N THR A 137 -4.25 7.24 -10.50
CA THR A 137 -5.45 8.06 -10.55
C THR A 137 -5.42 9.26 -9.62
N LEU A 138 -4.50 9.27 -8.66
CA LEU A 138 -4.37 10.27 -7.58
C LEU A 138 -5.65 10.42 -6.76
N ARG A 139 -6.36 9.31 -6.54
CA ARG A 139 -7.62 9.29 -5.78
C ARG A 139 -7.49 8.49 -4.50
N TRP A 140 -8.01 9.06 -3.43
CA TRP A 140 -8.16 8.38 -2.16
C TRP A 140 -9.36 7.44 -2.15
N SER A 141 -9.20 6.31 -1.46
CA SER A 141 -10.26 5.35 -1.18
C SER A 141 -10.18 4.91 0.27
N ASN A 142 -11.29 4.92 0.97
CA ASN A 142 -11.37 4.45 2.35
C ASN A 142 -11.38 2.92 2.40
N ILE A 143 -10.71 2.36 3.38
CA ILE A 143 -10.76 0.94 3.69
C ILE A 143 -11.74 0.76 4.83
N PHE A 144 -12.87 0.12 4.55
CA PHE A 144 -13.84 -0.24 5.59
C PHE A 144 -13.34 -1.46 6.33
N LEU A 145 -12.95 -1.26 7.59
CA LEU A 145 -12.53 -2.33 8.48
C LEU A 145 -13.77 -2.88 9.18
N GLU A 146 -14.08 -4.15 8.95
CA GLU A 146 -15.17 -4.83 9.63
C GLU A 146 -14.67 -5.32 11.00
N ASP A 147 -15.43 -5.01 12.06
CA ASP A 147 -15.19 -5.56 13.39
C ASP A 147 -15.80 -6.96 13.48
N ASN A 148 -15.10 -7.93 12.97
CA ASN A 148 -15.46 -9.34 13.07
C ASN A 148 -14.99 -9.90 14.42
N SER A 149 -15.51 -9.39 15.54
CA SER A 149 -15.15 -9.86 16.87
C SER A 149 -15.50 -11.34 17.02
N ASP A 150 -14.50 -12.20 17.10
CA ASP A 150 -14.65 -13.59 17.48
C ASP A 150 -14.34 -13.73 18.99
N GLY A 151 -15.34 -14.15 19.74
CA GLY A 151 -15.17 -14.43 21.18
C GLY A 151 -14.83 -13.24 22.08
N GLY A 152 -15.20 -12.00 21.70
CA GLY A 152 -15.07 -10.80 22.54
C GLY A 152 -13.71 -10.09 22.47
N LYS A 153 -12.81 -10.49 21.57
CA LYS A 153 -11.60 -9.72 21.26
C LYS A 153 -11.84 -8.87 20.02
N PRO A 154 -11.63 -7.54 20.10
CA PRO A 154 -11.73 -6.70 18.92
C PRO A 154 -10.65 -7.11 17.93
N LEU A 155 -11.05 -7.48 16.70
CA LEU A 155 -10.13 -7.75 15.59
C LEU A 155 -9.65 -6.45 14.93
N MET A 156 -10.27 -5.32 15.27
CA MET A 156 -9.91 -4.01 14.74
C MET A 156 -8.94 -3.30 15.70
N PRO A 157 -7.86 -2.71 15.17
CA PRO A 157 -6.95 -1.91 15.99
C PRO A 157 -7.70 -0.74 16.65
N LYS A 158 -7.37 -0.45 17.92
CA LYS A 158 -7.87 0.77 18.57
C LYS A 158 -7.39 2.02 17.82
N PRO A 159 -8.16 3.14 17.88
CA PRO A 159 -7.68 4.43 17.42
C PRO A 159 -6.31 4.75 18.04
N ARG A 160 -5.35 5.14 17.22
CA ARG A 160 -3.95 5.35 17.65
C ARG A 160 -3.16 6.25 16.71
N GLU A 161 -2.12 6.85 17.26
CA GLU A 161 -1.08 7.58 16.54
C GLU A 161 0.29 6.91 16.71
N TYR A 162 1.28 7.35 15.95
CA TYR A 162 2.68 6.89 16.01
C TYR A 162 2.86 5.37 15.86
N ALA A 163 1.94 4.67 15.24
CA ALA A 163 2.12 3.27 14.93
C ALA A 163 3.17 3.08 13.82
N ALA A 164 3.83 1.94 13.84
CA ALA A 164 4.66 1.50 12.72
C ALA A 164 3.85 0.65 11.74
N MET A 165 4.11 0.81 10.44
CA MET A 165 3.49 0.01 9.39
C MET A 165 4.55 -0.60 8.50
N ALA A 166 4.35 -1.86 8.12
CA ALA A 166 5.16 -2.59 7.15
C ALA A 166 4.26 -3.37 6.19
N TYR A 167 4.81 -3.75 5.04
CA TYR A 167 4.11 -4.56 4.05
C TYR A 167 4.81 -5.89 3.84
N ASP A 168 4.08 -6.97 4.04
CA ASP A 168 4.49 -8.32 3.66
C ASP A 168 3.99 -8.61 2.23
N ALA A 169 4.89 -8.47 1.27
CA ALA A 169 4.60 -8.70 -0.14
C ALA A 169 4.29 -10.17 -0.46
N LYS A 170 4.78 -11.12 0.35
CA LYS A 170 4.53 -12.54 0.13
C LYS A 170 3.07 -12.90 0.35
N ASP A 171 2.50 -12.36 1.40
CA ASP A 171 1.13 -12.69 1.83
C ASP A 171 0.13 -11.56 1.50
N SER A 172 0.56 -10.47 0.85
CA SER A 172 -0.23 -9.25 0.59
C SER A 172 -0.88 -8.71 1.86
N LYS A 173 -0.09 -8.58 2.93
CA LYS A 173 -0.57 -8.10 4.23
C LYS A 173 0.11 -6.81 4.64
N LEU A 174 -0.67 -5.87 5.12
CA LEU A 174 -0.16 -4.76 5.93
C LEU A 174 -0.02 -5.23 7.38
N LEU A 175 1.11 -4.93 7.98
CA LEU A 175 1.40 -5.16 9.38
C LEU A 175 1.39 -3.83 10.11
N LEU A 176 0.67 -3.75 11.23
CA LEU A 176 0.58 -2.56 12.08
C LEU A 176 1.05 -2.92 13.48
N PHE A 177 2.02 -2.18 14.00
CA PHE A 177 2.58 -2.43 15.31
C PHE A 177 2.52 -1.20 16.22
N GLY A 178 2.06 -1.40 17.44
CA GLY A 178 2.19 -0.45 18.55
C GLY A 178 1.53 0.91 18.31
N GLY A 179 2.18 1.97 18.75
CA GLY A 179 1.69 3.33 18.74
C GLY A 179 1.16 3.78 20.09
N TRP A 180 0.41 4.87 20.08
CA TRP A 180 -0.13 5.51 21.29
C TRP A 180 -1.65 5.67 21.22
N SER A 181 -2.37 5.29 22.28
CA SER A 181 -3.81 5.48 22.47
C SER A 181 -4.08 5.66 23.96
N ASN A 182 -3.81 6.85 24.51
CA ASN A 182 -3.82 7.11 25.96
C ASN A 182 -2.88 6.19 26.75
N GLY A 183 -1.90 5.58 26.09
CA GLY A 183 -0.91 4.66 26.62
C GLY A 183 -0.16 4.00 25.45
N TRP A 184 1.08 3.55 25.72
CA TRP A 184 1.86 2.83 24.71
C TRP A 184 1.25 1.46 24.43
N LEU A 185 1.15 1.11 23.17
CA LEU A 185 0.64 -0.16 22.67
C LEU A 185 1.81 -1.04 22.22
N ASN A 186 1.64 -2.36 22.36
CA ASN A 186 2.61 -3.38 21.94
C ASN A 186 1.95 -4.50 21.12
N ASP A 187 0.76 -4.24 20.61
CA ASP A 187 -0.02 -5.17 19.80
C ASP A 187 0.45 -5.16 18.33
N LEU A 188 0.28 -6.29 17.66
CA LEU A 188 0.54 -6.47 16.25
C LEU A 188 -0.74 -6.91 15.55
N TYR A 189 -1.11 -6.18 14.52
CA TYR A 189 -2.23 -6.50 13.64
C TYR A 189 -1.76 -6.76 12.23
N SER A 190 -2.51 -7.58 11.51
CA SER A 190 -2.33 -7.77 10.08
C SER A 190 -3.64 -7.55 9.34
N LEU A 191 -3.58 -6.87 8.20
CA LEU A 191 -4.70 -6.64 7.30
C LEU A 191 -4.36 -7.24 5.93
N ASN A 192 -5.17 -8.17 5.45
CA ASN A 192 -5.03 -8.68 4.09
C ASN A 192 -5.54 -7.62 3.10
N VAL A 193 -4.65 -7.15 2.23
CA VAL A 193 -4.93 -6.13 1.23
C VAL A 193 -4.86 -6.65 -0.21
N SER A 194 -4.83 -7.96 -0.40
CA SER A 194 -4.73 -8.59 -1.73
C SER A 194 -5.84 -8.17 -2.70
N LYS A 195 -7.03 -7.83 -2.20
CA LYS A 195 -8.12 -7.28 -3.02
C LYS A 195 -7.84 -5.87 -3.55
N ILE A 196 -6.93 -5.14 -2.91
CA ILE A 196 -6.54 -3.76 -3.27
C ILE A 196 -5.25 -3.76 -4.07
N THR A 197 -4.28 -4.54 -3.62
CA THR A 197 -2.94 -4.61 -4.23
C THR A 197 -2.86 -5.58 -5.40
N GLY A 198 -3.89 -6.43 -5.57
CA GLY A 198 -3.81 -7.61 -6.40
C GLY A 198 -2.99 -8.73 -5.73
N PRO A 199 -2.92 -9.90 -6.32
CA PRO A 199 -2.04 -10.96 -5.86
C PRO A 199 -0.57 -10.50 -6.02
N PRO A 200 0.35 -11.03 -5.19
CA PRO A 200 1.78 -10.69 -5.27
C PRO A 200 2.39 -11.09 -6.62
N TYR A 201 1.68 -11.88 -7.39
CA TYR A 201 1.98 -12.24 -8.76
C TYR A 201 0.69 -12.31 -9.57
N ALA A 202 0.76 -12.09 -10.88
CA ALA A 202 -0.36 -12.25 -11.79
C ALA A 202 0.11 -12.90 -13.09
N VAL A 203 -0.69 -13.86 -13.57
CA VAL A 203 -0.56 -14.39 -14.93
C VAL A 203 -1.41 -13.53 -15.85
N THR A 204 -0.80 -12.92 -16.86
CA THR A 204 -1.47 -12.06 -17.85
C THR A 204 -1.70 -12.75 -19.18
N GLU A 205 -0.87 -13.73 -19.51
CA GLU A 205 -0.92 -14.45 -20.79
C GLU A 205 -0.39 -15.87 -20.63
N ILE A 206 -0.92 -16.80 -21.42
CA ILE A 206 -0.38 -18.15 -21.59
C ILE A 206 -0.03 -18.37 -23.07
N VAL A 207 1.19 -18.85 -23.34
CA VAL A 207 1.68 -19.05 -24.70
C VAL A 207 2.20 -20.48 -24.89
N PRO A 208 1.65 -21.28 -25.81
CA PRO A 208 0.48 -21.01 -26.63
C PRO A 208 -0.82 -21.01 -25.82
N ALA A 209 -1.80 -20.22 -26.24
CA ALA A 209 -3.11 -20.12 -25.57
C ALA A 209 -4.04 -21.32 -25.90
N LEU A 210 -3.69 -22.14 -26.86
CA LEU A 210 -4.42 -23.33 -27.28
C LEU A 210 -3.51 -24.55 -27.19
N GLY A 211 -4.05 -25.66 -26.71
CA GLY A 211 -3.33 -26.90 -26.56
C GLY A 211 -4.23 -28.13 -26.85
N GLN A 212 -3.62 -29.30 -26.90
CA GLN A 212 -4.34 -30.57 -27.07
C GLN A 212 -4.91 -31.03 -25.72
N LEU A 213 -6.05 -31.72 -25.74
CA LEU A 213 -6.68 -32.32 -24.56
C LEU A 213 -5.80 -33.38 -23.88
N SER A 214 -4.95 -34.04 -24.64
CA SER A 214 -3.96 -34.99 -24.12
C SER A 214 -2.90 -34.31 -23.24
N GLY A 215 -2.87 -33.00 -23.23
CA GLY A 215 -1.87 -32.24 -22.48
C GLY A 215 -0.47 -32.37 -23.07
N ASN A 216 0.54 -32.39 -22.19
CA ASN A 216 1.95 -32.55 -22.56
C ASN A 216 2.47 -31.46 -23.52
N VAL A 217 1.88 -30.26 -23.44
CA VAL A 217 2.31 -29.07 -24.18
C VAL A 217 3.13 -28.19 -23.27
N ASN A 218 4.33 -27.83 -23.71
CA ASN A 218 5.11 -26.80 -23.03
C ASN A 218 4.44 -25.45 -23.23
N VAL A 219 4.12 -24.77 -22.12
CA VAL A 219 3.56 -23.44 -22.14
C VAL A 219 4.41 -22.49 -21.33
N ILE A 220 4.43 -21.23 -21.73
CA ILE A 220 5.01 -20.14 -20.99
C ILE A 220 3.87 -19.30 -20.44
N LEU A 221 3.84 -19.17 -19.13
CA LEU A 221 2.98 -18.24 -18.42
C LEU A 221 3.74 -16.91 -18.36
N LYS A 222 3.20 -15.89 -19.00
CA LYS A 222 3.70 -14.53 -18.87
C LYS A 222 2.93 -13.80 -17.80
N GLY A 223 3.61 -12.93 -17.08
CA GLY A 223 2.99 -12.22 -15.98
C GLY A 223 3.95 -11.26 -15.31
N VAL A 224 3.74 -11.05 -14.02
CA VAL A 224 4.53 -10.15 -13.19
C VAL A 224 4.69 -10.73 -11.80
N GLY A 225 5.79 -10.40 -11.14
CA GLY A 225 6.04 -10.74 -9.74
C GLY A 225 6.39 -12.22 -9.49
N PHE A 226 6.75 -12.99 -10.51
CA PHE A 226 7.22 -14.36 -10.31
C PHE A 226 8.56 -14.36 -9.58
N ARG A 227 8.79 -15.37 -8.78
CA ARG A 227 10.01 -15.52 -7.96
C ARG A 227 10.62 -16.89 -8.19
N ASP A 228 11.95 -16.97 -8.08
CA ASP A 228 12.69 -18.24 -8.08
C ASP A 228 12.38 -19.02 -6.79
N ALA A 229 11.36 -19.84 -6.87
CA ALA A 229 10.85 -20.67 -5.77
C ALA A 229 10.20 -21.92 -6.32
N THR A 230 9.70 -22.78 -5.46
CA THR A 230 8.84 -23.89 -5.87
C THR A 230 7.51 -23.34 -6.38
N ILE A 231 7.28 -23.41 -7.69
CA ILE A 231 6.09 -22.89 -8.34
C ILE A 231 5.12 -24.04 -8.63
N LYS A 232 3.89 -23.90 -8.16
CA LYS A 232 2.78 -24.77 -8.48
C LYS A 232 1.82 -24.03 -9.41
N VAL A 233 1.54 -24.63 -10.54
CA VAL A 233 0.58 -24.11 -11.55
C VAL A 233 -0.66 -24.95 -11.48
N ILE A 234 -1.80 -24.31 -11.23
CA ILE A 234 -3.10 -24.98 -11.13
C ILE A 234 -3.92 -24.61 -12.36
N PHE A 235 -4.17 -25.61 -13.19
CA PHE A 235 -5.09 -25.50 -14.30
C PHE A 235 -6.50 -25.85 -13.83
N THR A 236 -7.44 -24.94 -13.99
CA THR A 236 -8.83 -25.16 -13.57
C THR A 236 -9.73 -25.20 -14.79
N CYS A 237 -10.46 -26.29 -14.98
CA CYS A 237 -11.53 -26.39 -15.95
C CYS A 237 -12.85 -26.06 -15.25
N GLY A 238 -13.62 -25.12 -15.79
CA GLY A 238 -14.91 -24.75 -15.24
C GLY A 238 -15.86 -24.20 -16.28
N LYS A 239 -17.03 -24.82 -16.43
CA LYS A 239 -18.21 -24.11 -16.92
C LYS A 239 -18.68 -23.24 -15.74
N GLN A 240 -18.89 -21.95 -15.98
CA GLN A 240 -19.78 -21.13 -15.15
C GLN A 240 -21.23 -21.61 -15.36
N ALA A 241 -21.54 -22.81 -14.90
CA ALA A 241 -22.92 -23.25 -14.77
C ALA A 241 -23.25 -23.08 -13.27
N VAL A 242 -24.33 -22.36 -13.01
CA VAL A 242 -24.85 -22.01 -11.68
C VAL A 242 -25.07 -23.24 -10.77
N ASP A 243 -25.02 -24.46 -11.34
CA ASP A 243 -25.36 -25.72 -10.68
C ASP A 243 -24.26 -26.81 -10.76
N ALA A 244 -23.00 -26.50 -11.07
CA ALA A 244 -21.97 -27.53 -11.14
C ALA A 244 -21.10 -27.55 -9.86
N PRO A 245 -21.17 -28.58 -9.02
CA PRO A 245 -20.53 -28.63 -7.71
C PRO A 245 -19.02 -28.97 -7.71
N THR A 246 -18.35 -29.09 -8.85
CA THR A 246 -16.94 -29.50 -8.87
C THR A 246 -16.10 -28.66 -9.81
N LYS A 247 -15.30 -27.75 -9.25
CA LYS A 247 -14.12 -27.20 -9.93
C LYS A 247 -13.12 -28.34 -10.10
N MET A 248 -12.92 -28.81 -11.32
CA MET A 248 -11.83 -29.73 -11.61
C MET A 248 -10.54 -28.94 -11.79
N SER A 249 -9.56 -29.17 -10.95
CA SER A 249 -8.25 -28.54 -11.02
C SER A 249 -7.15 -29.58 -11.05
N LEU A 250 -6.15 -29.35 -11.88
CA LEU A 250 -4.95 -30.19 -11.99
C LEU A 250 -3.73 -29.34 -11.67
N GLU A 251 -2.86 -29.85 -10.82
CA GLU A 251 -1.64 -29.19 -10.39
C GLU A 251 -0.44 -29.74 -11.18
N VAL A 252 0.40 -28.86 -11.68
CA VAL A 252 1.69 -29.20 -12.28
C VAL A 252 2.80 -28.32 -11.70
N MET A 253 4.04 -28.78 -11.81
CA MET A 253 5.18 -27.97 -11.38
C MET A 253 5.57 -26.98 -12.48
N GLY A 254 5.79 -25.73 -12.09
CA GLY A 254 6.33 -24.67 -12.92
C GLY A 254 7.84 -24.53 -12.72
N THR A 255 8.54 -24.14 -13.78
CA THR A 255 9.96 -23.79 -13.76
C THR A 255 10.09 -22.27 -13.91
N PHE A 256 10.72 -21.61 -12.96
CA PHE A 256 11.02 -20.19 -13.02
C PHE A 256 11.98 -19.90 -14.19
N ILE A 257 11.64 -18.91 -15.01
CA ILE A 257 12.49 -18.39 -16.08
C ILE A 257 12.96 -16.98 -15.71
N SER A 258 12.02 -16.10 -15.35
CA SER A 258 12.27 -14.73 -14.97
C SER A 258 11.12 -14.19 -14.09
N GLU A 259 11.25 -12.97 -13.58
CA GLU A 259 10.16 -12.31 -12.84
C GLU A 259 8.87 -12.12 -13.66
N THR A 260 8.95 -12.30 -14.98
CA THR A 260 7.83 -12.16 -15.91
C THR A 260 7.46 -13.44 -16.65
N GLU A 261 8.21 -14.53 -16.48
CA GLU A 261 7.98 -15.78 -17.21
C GLU A 261 8.20 -17.02 -16.34
N VAL A 262 7.27 -17.94 -16.43
CA VAL A 262 7.31 -19.30 -15.86
C VAL A 262 6.94 -20.31 -16.94
N SER A 263 7.71 -21.38 -17.07
CA SER A 263 7.34 -22.48 -17.96
C SER A 263 6.70 -23.63 -17.18
N CYS A 264 5.76 -24.33 -17.80
CA CYS A 264 5.25 -25.60 -17.29
C CYS A 264 4.75 -26.47 -18.44
N VAL A 265 4.46 -27.73 -18.11
CA VAL A 265 3.85 -28.68 -19.05
C VAL A 265 2.39 -28.82 -18.69
N THR A 266 1.49 -28.67 -19.68
CA THR A 266 0.06 -28.79 -19.43
C THR A 266 -0.31 -30.22 -19.03
N PRO A 267 -1.21 -30.40 -18.05
CA PRO A 267 -1.71 -31.71 -17.66
C PRO A 267 -2.66 -32.29 -18.74
N SER A 268 -2.88 -33.61 -18.72
CA SER A 268 -3.89 -34.24 -19.58
C SER A 268 -5.29 -34.03 -19.03
N TYR A 269 -6.20 -33.59 -19.89
CA TYR A 269 -7.63 -33.46 -19.63
C TYR A 269 -8.48 -34.56 -20.26
N GLU A 270 -7.87 -35.58 -20.85
CA GLU A 270 -8.58 -36.68 -21.54
C GLU A 270 -9.57 -37.41 -20.63
N GLN A 271 -9.26 -37.50 -19.35
CA GLN A 271 -10.13 -38.13 -18.34
C GLN A 271 -11.48 -37.41 -18.14
N PHE A 272 -11.58 -36.16 -18.56
CA PHE A 272 -12.80 -35.36 -18.40
C PHE A 272 -13.69 -35.36 -19.66
N GLY A 273 -13.20 -35.89 -20.76
CA GLY A 273 -13.90 -36.01 -22.02
C GLY A 273 -14.19 -34.70 -22.75
N PRO A 274 -14.58 -34.76 -24.03
CA PRO A 274 -14.78 -33.57 -24.88
C PRO A 274 -15.99 -32.71 -24.49
N LYS A 275 -16.89 -33.18 -23.65
CA LYS A 275 -18.04 -32.40 -23.16
C LYS A 275 -17.66 -31.41 -22.06
N ASP A 276 -16.56 -31.64 -21.38
CA ASP A 276 -16.11 -30.87 -20.22
C ASP A 276 -14.90 -30.00 -20.53
N ALA A 277 -14.33 -30.19 -21.69
CA ALA A 277 -13.14 -29.48 -22.16
C ALA A 277 -13.48 -28.27 -23.04
N ALA A 278 -14.34 -27.39 -22.58
CA ALA A 278 -14.42 -26.04 -23.15
C ALA A 278 -13.44 -25.15 -22.42
N VAL A 279 -12.31 -24.87 -23.01
CA VAL A 279 -11.31 -23.90 -22.63
C VAL A 279 -11.81 -22.49 -22.92
#